data_4504c3b8827c5504a7ce8ae823723a5f
#
_entry.id   4504c3b8827c5504a7ce8ae823723a5f
#
_cell.length_a   1.000
_cell.length_b   1.000
_cell.length_c   1.000
_cell.angle_alpha   90.00
_cell.angle_beta   90.00
_cell.angle_gamma   90.00
#
_symmetry.space_group_name_H-M   'P 1'
#
loop_
_entity.id
_entity.type
_entity.pdbx_description
1 polymer ?
#
loop_
_entity_poly.entity_id
_entity_poly.type
_entity_poly.pdbx_seq_one_letter_code
_entity_poly.pdbx_strand_id
1 'polypeptide(L)'
;MKFIKTPVKGMCDMLPADMRLREHILQMIKTSYAAYGFMQIETPVMEHIENLTSKQGGDNEKLIFKVMKRGADLTRAIDAGKQEFADNGLRYDLTVPLARYYANNKEKLPTPFKALQIGNVWRADNPQKGRFRQFTQCDIDILGDDTNLAEIELVAATSDMLSQIFSEVGITDFTIHINDRQILRAAALQAGFDEEAIGSVLISLDKYDTIGLDGIRKELIETGYAEEVVTRYLSIYESLQGDVTCGDFCKNIAEEYLDRKVVDGVDDIISCAKAMINEHVKITFDPTLVRGMGYYTGTIFEISIDGYNFSIAGGGRYDKMIGKFCGQDVSACGFSIGFERIITILKDKLETVTPVSEKNLAILIGKNVSLDRKLEIFKRAKALRAEGTTVTIQPMRKNMKQQIEKLEAEGFKEFEKVYND
;
A
#
# COMPACT_ATOMS: atom_id res chain seq x y z
N MET A 1 -13.45 6.74 37.44
CA MET A 1 -12.67 6.88 36.20
C MET A 1 -13.64 6.79 35.01
N LYS A 2 -13.62 7.74 34.07
CA LYS A 2 -14.53 7.72 32.92
C LYS A 2 -13.80 7.00 31.76
N PHE A 3 -14.37 5.88 31.27
CA PHE A 3 -13.80 5.17 30.13
C PHE A 3 -13.97 5.98 28.83
N ILE A 4 -12.92 6.04 28.03
CA ILE A 4 -12.91 6.62 26.70
C ILE A 4 -13.44 5.55 25.73
N LYS A 5 -14.51 5.85 24.97
CA LYS A 5 -15.17 4.90 24.06
C LYS A 5 -14.73 5.02 22.60
N THR A 6 -14.00 6.08 22.28
CA THR A 6 -13.50 6.31 20.92
C THR A 6 -12.11 5.69 20.74
N PRO A 7 -11.78 5.17 19.55
CA PRO A 7 -10.43 4.73 19.25
C PRO A 7 -9.41 5.88 19.32
N VAL A 8 -8.14 5.54 19.31
CA VAL A 8 -7.05 6.53 19.24
C VAL A 8 -7.18 7.35 17.95
N LYS A 9 -6.90 8.66 18.05
CA LYS A 9 -7.02 9.59 16.91
C LYS A 9 -6.29 9.04 15.67
N GLY A 10 -7.03 8.96 14.56
CA GLY A 10 -6.51 8.47 13.27
C GLY A 10 -6.51 6.94 13.13
N MET A 11 -7.09 6.22 14.10
CA MET A 11 -7.36 4.77 14.03
C MET A 11 -8.87 4.54 14.04
N CYS A 12 -9.34 3.46 13.42
CA CYS A 12 -10.75 3.16 13.27
C CYS A 12 -11.08 1.74 13.70
N ASP A 13 -12.25 1.57 14.32
CA ASP A 13 -12.89 0.26 14.47
C ASP A 13 -13.52 -0.13 13.13
N MET A 14 -13.38 -1.39 12.74
CA MET A 14 -13.99 -1.93 11.53
C MET A 14 -15.25 -2.71 11.90
N LEU A 15 -16.38 -2.32 11.33
CA LEU A 15 -17.65 -3.03 11.53
C LEU A 15 -17.67 -4.35 10.72
N PRO A 16 -18.54 -5.32 11.09
CA PRO A 16 -18.59 -6.60 10.37
C PRO A 16 -18.82 -6.49 8.86
N ALA A 17 -19.61 -5.50 8.41
CA ALA A 17 -19.82 -5.26 6.99
C ALA A 17 -18.52 -4.80 6.30
N ASP A 18 -17.77 -3.90 6.93
CA ASP A 18 -16.47 -3.44 6.44
C ASP A 18 -15.47 -4.59 6.36
N MET A 19 -15.47 -5.46 7.39
CA MET A 19 -14.57 -6.60 7.43
C MET A 19 -14.86 -7.61 6.30
N ARG A 20 -16.13 -7.84 5.97
CA ARG A 20 -16.47 -8.72 4.83
C ARG A 20 -15.91 -8.22 3.51
N LEU A 21 -16.08 -6.93 3.21
CA LEU A 21 -15.49 -6.33 2.01
C LEU A 21 -13.96 -6.45 2.03
N ARG A 22 -13.34 -6.12 3.17
CA ARG A 22 -11.88 -6.19 3.33
C ARG A 22 -11.36 -7.61 3.09
N GLU A 23 -11.97 -8.63 3.69
CA GLU A 23 -11.58 -10.04 3.53
C GLU A 23 -11.76 -10.52 2.08
N HIS A 24 -12.85 -10.13 1.42
CA HIS A 24 -13.07 -10.43 0.01
C HIS A 24 -11.92 -9.87 -0.86
N ILE A 25 -11.61 -8.59 -0.73
CA ILE A 25 -10.53 -7.95 -1.48
C ILE A 25 -9.16 -8.53 -1.11
N LEU A 26 -8.90 -8.81 0.16
CA LEU A 26 -7.66 -9.47 0.58
C LEU A 26 -7.51 -10.87 -0.04
N GLN A 27 -8.62 -11.61 -0.18
CA GLN A 27 -8.58 -12.91 -0.85
C GLN A 27 -8.27 -12.79 -2.33
N MET A 28 -8.85 -11.79 -3.01
CA MET A 28 -8.53 -11.51 -4.43
C MET A 28 -7.05 -11.18 -4.60
N ILE A 29 -6.50 -10.28 -3.77
CA ILE A 29 -5.08 -9.91 -3.77
C ILE A 29 -4.19 -11.15 -3.59
N LYS A 30 -4.48 -11.98 -2.59
CA LYS A 30 -3.70 -13.20 -2.32
C LYS A 30 -3.74 -14.18 -3.49
N THR A 31 -4.92 -14.41 -4.05
CA THR A 31 -5.11 -15.34 -5.17
C THR A 31 -4.38 -14.85 -6.42
N SER A 32 -4.53 -13.57 -6.75
CA SER A 32 -3.90 -12.98 -7.92
C SER A 32 -2.37 -13.03 -7.81
N TYR A 33 -1.79 -12.59 -6.69
CA TYR A 33 -0.34 -12.61 -6.53
C TYR A 33 0.25 -14.02 -6.40
N ALA A 34 -0.50 -14.98 -5.82
CA ALA A 34 -0.07 -16.38 -5.78
C ALA A 34 0.05 -16.97 -7.19
N ALA A 35 -0.78 -16.55 -8.15
CA ALA A 35 -0.69 -16.97 -9.54
C ALA A 35 0.62 -16.52 -10.23
N TYR A 36 1.21 -15.42 -9.76
CA TYR A 36 2.54 -14.94 -10.18
C TYR A 36 3.69 -15.53 -9.36
N GLY A 37 3.40 -16.48 -8.45
CA GLY A 37 4.42 -17.16 -7.64
C GLY A 37 4.89 -16.37 -6.41
N PHE A 38 4.19 -15.30 -6.01
CA PHE A 38 4.50 -14.60 -4.75
C PHE A 38 4.13 -15.46 -3.55
N MET A 39 5.05 -15.55 -2.60
CA MET A 39 4.92 -16.33 -1.38
C MET A 39 4.61 -15.43 -0.20
N GLN A 40 3.49 -15.70 0.48
CA GLN A 40 3.10 -14.90 1.63
C GLN A 40 4.03 -15.14 2.82
N ILE A 41 4.54 -14.07 3.40
CA ILE A 41 5.30 -14.05 4.66
C ILE A 41 4.65 -13.11 5.66
N GLU A 42 5.06 -13.23 6.92
CA GLU A 42 4.66 -12.32 7.99
C GLU A 42 5.89 -11.93 8.81
N THR A 43 5.95 -10.65 9.18
CA THR A 43 6.98 -10.09 10.05
C THR A 43 6.34 -9.46 11.30
N PRO A 44 7.04 -9.40 12.44
CA PRO A 44 6.52 -8.76 13.65
C PRO A 44 6.10 -7.30 13.41
N VAL A 45 5.07 -6.85 14.12
CA VAL A 45 4.59 -5.46 14.06
C VAL A 45 5.52 -4.49 14.75
N MET A 46 6.30 -4.95 15.73
CA MET A 46 7.36 -4.19 16.39
C MET A 46 8.71 -4.50 15.75
N GLU A 47 9.50 -3.46 15.53
CA GLU A 47 10.85 -3.54 14.99
C GLU A 47 11.80 -2.77 15.91
N HIS A 48 13.09 -3.11 15.89
CA HIS A 48 14.11 -2.35 16.59
C HIS A 48 14.13 -0.91 16.11
N ILE A 49 14.24 0.02 17.05
CA ILE A 49 14.19 1.46 16.72
C ILE A 49 15.34 1.87 15.79
N GLU A 50 16.50 1.25 15.92
CA GLU A 50 17.67 1.49 15.09
C GLU A 50 17.41 1.14 13.61
N ASN A 51 16.62 0.07 13.34
CA ASN A 51 16.24 -0.30 11.99
C ASN A 51 15.27 0.71 11.37
N LEU A 52 14.35 1.25 12.19
CA LEU A 52 13.35 2.22 11.76
C LEU A 52 13.92 3.63 11.55
N THR A 53 14.96 4.01 12.34
CA THR A 53 15.58 5.36 12.31
C THR A 53 16.89 5.41 11.52
N SER A 54 17.26 4.33 10.83
CA SER A 54 18.54 4.23 10.12
C SER A 54 18.60 5.15 8.89
N LYS A 55 18.78 6.46 9.12
CA LYS A 55 19.15 7.52 8.13
C LYS A 55 18.58 7.38 6.71
N GLN A 56 17.29 7.04 6.60
CA GLN A 56 16.63 6.92 5.30
C GLN A 56 15.96 8.23 4.86
N GLY A 57 16.25 9.34 5.55
CA GLY A 57 15.77 10.69 5.24
C GLY A 57 14.78 11.22 6.28
N GLY A 58 15.28 12.09 7.10
CA GLY A 58 14.80 13.08 8.05
C GLY A 58 13.33 13.12 8.48
N ASP A 59 12.40 13.25 7.59
CA ASP A 59 10.99 13.46 7.96
C ASP A 59 10.24 12.19 8.33
N ASN A 60 10.60 11.04 7.77
CA ASN A 60 9.96 9.76 8.08
C ASN A 60 10.19 9.33 9.54
N GLU A 61 11.29 9.71 10.16
CA GLU A 61 11.56 9.41 11.57
C GLU A 61 10.56 10.07 12.53
N LYS A 62 10.00 11.22 12.14
CA LYS A 62 8.96 11.93 12.90
C LYS A 62 7.61 11.19 12.87
N LEU A 63 7.43 10.28 11.92
CA LEU A 63 6.20 9.51 11.73
C LEU A 63 6.19 8.19 12.52
N ILE A 64 7.31 7.79 13.12
CA ILE A 64 7.43 6.51 13.83
C ILE A 64 6.75 6.60 15.20
N PHE A 65 5.85 5.65 15.46
CA PHE A 65 5.33 5.41 16.80
C PHE A 65 6.36 4.64 17.63
N LYS A 66 7.11 5.37 18.49
CA LYS A 66 8.13 4.81 19.37
C LYS A 66 7.49 4.06 20.54
N VAL A 67 8.02 2.89 20.86
CA VAL A 67 7.61 2.06 22.01
C VAL A 67 8.66 2.20 23.09
N MET A 68 8.20 2.63 24.28
CA MET A 68 9.07 2.86 25.44
C MET A 68 9.65 1.56 26.00
N LYS A 69 10.87 1.62 26.47
CA LYS A 69 11.52 0.63 27.33
C LYS A 69 10.63 0.27 28.52
N ARG A 70 10.82 -0.91 29.08
CA ARG A 70 9.99 -1.41 30.20
C ARG A 70 10.85 -1.82 31.39
N GLY A 71 10.24 -1.73 32.58
CA GLY A 71 10.83 -2.22 33.83
C GLY A 71 12.20 -1.63 34.13
N ALA A 72 13.18 -2.47 34.48
CA ALA A 72 14.52 -2.07 34.86
C ALA A 72 15.29 -1.31 33.77
N ASP A 73 15.01 -1.57 32.48
CA ASP A 73 15.68 -0.89 31.37
C ASP A 73 15.24 0.57 31.27
N LEU A 74 13.95 0.85 31.49
CA LEU A 74 13.44 2.22 31.57
C LEU A 74 14.02 2.96 32.78
N THR A 75 14.00 2.32 33.95
CA THR A 75 14.56 2.91 35.18
C THR A 75 16.05 3.27 34.99
N ARG A 76 16.84 2.33 34.45
CA ARG A 76 18.27 2.59 34.14
C ARG A 76 18.47 3.73 33.15
N ALA A 77 17.60 3.87 32.15
CA ALA A 77 17.69 4.95 31.19
C ALA A 77 17.39 6.32 31.83
N ILE A 78 16.39 6.37 32.72
CA ILE A 78 16.01 7.58 33.48
C ILE A 78 17.16 7.97 34.41
N ASP A 79 17.67 7.03 35.23
CA ASP A 79 18.74 7.26 36.20
C ASP A 79 20.04 7.70 35.52
N ALA A 80 20.29 7.22 34.29
CA ALA A 80 21.43 7.63 33.49
C ALA A 80 21.25 8.97 32.75
N GLY A 81 20.12 9.67 32.94
CA GLY A 81 19.84 10.96 32.30
C GLY A 81 19.72 10.85 30.75
N LYS A 82 19.44 9.68 30.20
CA LYS A 82 19.28 9.52 28.75
C LYS A 82 18.01 10.24 28.26
N GLN A 83 18.08 10.82 27.07
CA GLN A 83 16.94 11.47 26.43
C GLN A 83 16.10 10.49 25.61
N GLU A 84 16.64 9.30 25.27
CA GLU A 84 15.96 8.27 24.49
C GLU A 84 15.48 7.13 25.38
N PHE A 85 14.16 7.01 25.48
CA PHE A 85 13.48 6.01 26.30
C PHE A 85 12.86 4.87 25.48
N ALA A 86 12.97 4.91 24.14
CA ALA A 86 12.48 3.89 23.25
C ALA A 86 13.63 2.98 22.78
N ASP A 87 13.34 1.69 22.60
CA ASP A 87 14.21 0.69 22.00
C ASP A 87 13.53 -0.05 20.84
N ASN A 88 12.22 0.14 20.71
CA ASN A 88 11.42 -0.43 19.64
C ASN A 88 10.48 0.64 19.08
N GLY A 89 9.89 0.36 17.93
CA GLY A 89 8.82 1.14 17.33
C GLY A 89 7.81 0.25 16.61
N LEU A 90 6.64 0.79 16.32
CA LEU A 90 5.72 0.15 15.40
C LEU A 90 6.23 0.36 13.97
N ARG A 91 6.21 -0.69 13.14
CA ARG A 91 6.64 -0.61 11.74
C ARG A 91 5.82 0.41 10.98
N TYR A 92 6.47 1.32 10.25
CA TYR A 92 5.81 2.35 9.44
C TYR A 92 5.61 1.93 7.98
N ASP A 93 6.29 0.86 7.56
CA ASP A 93 6.13 0.15 6.28
C ASP A 93 6.40 -1.35 6.47
N LEU A 94 6.30 -2.13 5.40
CA LEU A 94 6.64 -3.56 5.40
C LEU A 94 8.03 -3.82 4.81
N THR A 95 8.67 -2.83 4.19
CA THR A 95 9.95 -2.97 3.48
C THR A 95 11.13 -3.12 4.45
N VAL A 96 11.19 -2.31 5.52
CA VAL A 96 12.24 -2.42 6.55
C VAL A 96 12.21 -3.79 7.25
N PRO A 97 11.04 -4.27 7.73
CA PRO A 97 10.93 -5.64 8.25
C PRO A 97 11.30 -6.73 7.24
N LEU A 98 10.97 -6.54 5.96
CA LEU A 98 11.37 -7.48 4.89
C LEU A 98 12.88 -7.55 4.73
N ALA A 99 13.56 -6.42 4.72
CA ALA A 99 15.01 -6.37 4.60
C ALA A 99 15.71 -7.16 5.73
N ARG A 100 15.25 -6.97 6.97
CA ARG A 100 15.72 -7.76 8.13
C ARG A 100 15.37 -9.25 7.99
N TYR A 101 14.13 -9.55 7.57
CA TYR A 101 13.67 -10.93 7.37
C TYR A 101 14.53 -11.65 6.32
N TYR A 102 14.77 -11.00 5.18
CA TYR A 102 15.60 -11.57 4.11
C TYR A 102 17.03 -11.81 4.60
N ALA A 103 17.64 -10.83 5.27
CA ALA A 103 19.00 -10.97 5.79
C ALA A 103 19.16 -12.18 6.73
N ASN A 104 18.15 -12.46 7.55
CA ASN A 104 18.17 -13.60 8.49
C ASN A 104 17.84 -14.95 7.84
N ASN A 105 17.21 -14.98 6.66
CA ASN A 105 16.65 -16.20 6.11
C ASN A 105 17.12 -16.50 4.66
N LYS A 106 17.94 -15.66 4.04
CA LYS A 106 18.31 -15.76 2.62
C LYS A 106 18.73 -17.14 2.17
N GLU A 107 19.48 -17.88 3.01
CA GLU A 107 19.94 -19.24 2.73
C GLU A 107 18.79 -20.27 2.63
N LYS A 108 17.60 -19.95 3.09
CA LYS A 108 16.41 -20.81 3.06
C LYS A 108 15.39 -20.37 2.01
N LEU A 109 15.62 -19.23 1.39
CA LEU A 109 14.71 -18.63 0.42
C LEU A 109 15.16 -18.92 -1.00
N PRO A 110 14.26 -19.02 -1.98
CA PRO A 110 14.63 -19.13 -3.38
C PRO A 110 15.28 -17.84 -3.89
N THR A 111 15.99 -17.92 -5.01
CA THR A 111 16.54 -16.76 -5.72
C THR A 111 16.08 -16.81 -7.17
N PRO A 112 15.36 -15.78 -7.69
CA PRO A 112 14.85 -14.63 -6.94
C PRO A 112 13.77 -15.03 -5.93
N PHE A 113 13.65 -14.24 -4.85
CA PHE A 113 12.61 -14.41 -3.83
C PHE A 113 11.45 -13.44 -4.09
N LYS A 114 10.26 -13.98 -4.36
CA LYS A 114 9.04 -13.23 -4.57
C LYS A 114 8.21 -13.24 -3.29
N ALA A 115 8.21 -12.14 -2.56
CA ALA A 115 7.52 -11.99 -1.29
C ALA A 115 6.18 -11.29 -1.45
N LEU A 116 5.15 -11.77 -0.75
CA LEU A 116 3.90 -11.06 -0.49
C LEU A 116 3.79 -10.79 1.01
N GLN A 117 3.61 -9.55 1.39
CA GLN A 117 3.31 -9.16 2.76
C GLN A 117 1.98 -8.43 2.84
N ILE A 118 1.14 -8.83 3.79
CA ILE A 118 -0.11 -8.13 4.11
C ILE A 118 -0.10 -7.85 5.60
N GLY A 119 -0.18 -6.59 5.98
CA GLY A 119 -0.11 -6.26 7.39
C GLY A 119 -0.38 -4.79 7.70
N ASN A 120 -0.74 -4.55 8.96
CA ASN A 120 -0.92 -3.19 9.46
C ASN A 120 0.43 -2.50 9.64
N VAL A 121 0.44 -1.23 9.29
CA VAL A 121 1.54 -0.29 9.52
C VAL A 121 1.02 0.97 10.22
N TRP A 122 1.93 1.72 10.86
CA TRP A 122 1.55 2.87 11.69
C TRP A 122 2.39 4.08 11.32
N ARG A 123 1.71 5.19 11.01
CA ARG A 123 2.35 6.48 10.71
C ARG A 123 1.68 7.60 11.50
N ALA A 124 2.46 8.43 12.17
CA ALA A 124 1.96 9.56 12.96
C ALA A 124 1.49 10.74 12.09
N ASP A 125 1.03 10.46 10.88
CA ASP A 125 0.48 11.44 9.94
C ASP A 125 -0.72 12.22 10.52
N ASN A 126 -1.00 13.39 9.92
CA ASN A 126 -2.26 14.08 10.16
C ASN A 126 -3.39 13.32 9.47
N PRO A 127 -4.40 12.83 10.24
CA PRO A 127 -5.49 12.05 9.67
C PRO A 127 -6.37 12.90 8.75
N GLN A 128 -6.72 12.33 7.58
CA GLN A 128 -7.68 12.91 6.63
C GLN A 128 -8.38 11.79 5.84
N LYS A 129 -9.34 12.12 4.95
CA LYS A 129 -10.04 11.11 4.15
C LYS A 129 -9.02 10.24 3.38
N GLY A 130 -9.07 8.93 3.56
CA GLY A 130 -8.15 7.97 2.94
C GLY A 130 -6.72 7.93 3.54
N ARG A 131 -6.44 8.69 4.62
CA ARG A 131 -5.13 8.71 5.30
C ARG A 131 -5.30 8.49 6.80
N PHE A 132 -4.95 7.31 7.24
CA PHE A 132 -5.08 6.85 8.63
C PHE A 132 -3.72 6.73 9.29
N ARG A 133 -3.70 6.71 10.63
CA ARG A 133 -2.49 6.44 11.42
C ARG A 133 -2.19 4.95 11.55
N GLN A 134 -3.20 4.12 11.45
CA GLN A 134 -3.09 2.66 11.30
C GLN A 134 -3.82 2.27 10.02
N PHE A 135 -3.14 1.57 9.13
CA PHE A 135 -3.69 1.12 7.86
C PHE A 135 -3.00 -0.15 7.38
N THR A 136 -3.67 -0.88 6.49
CA THR A 136 -3.12 -2.10 5.90
C THR A 136 -2.31 -1.76 4.65
N GLN A 137 -1.11 -2.30 4.54
CA GLN A 137 -0.36 -2.39 3.29
C GLN A 137 -0.42 -3.82 2.75
N CYS A 138 -0.43 -3.93 1.44
CA CYS A 138 -0.29 -5.19 0.71
C CYS A 138 0.86 -4.98 -0.28
N ASP A 139 2.03 -5.51 0.07
CA ASP A 139 3.27 -5.27 -0.64
C ASP A 139 3.73 -6.55 -1.31
N ILE A 140 4.15 -6.45 -2.58
CA ILE A 140 4.88 -7.49 -3.28
C ILE A 140 6.29 -7.01 -3.59
N ASP A 141 7.26 -7.88 -3.39
CA ASP A 141 8.68 -7.58 -3.58
C ASP A 141 9.38 -8.75 -4.27
N ILE A 142 10.32 -8.43 -5.17
CA ILE A 142 11.21 -9.39 -5.81
C ILE A 142 12.63 -9.04 -5.40
N LEU A 143 13.31 -9.98 -4.72
CA LEU A 143 14.67 -9.81 -4.21
C LEU A 143 15.62 -10.78 -4.90
N GLY A 144 16.79 -10.29 -5.33
CA GLY A 144 17.82 -11.10 -5.97
C GLY A 144 17.70 -11.20 -7.49
N ASP A 145 16.94 -10.31 -8.13
CA ASP A 145 16.88 -10.13 -9.58
C ASP A 145 17.46 -8.76 -9.95
N ASP A 146 18.59 -8.75 -10.63
CA ASP A 146 19.31 -7.55 -11.08
C ASP A 146 18.92 -7.09 -12.49
N THR A 147 17.94 -7.75 -13.10
CA THR A 147 17.40 -7.41 -14.41
C THR A 147 16.11 -6.57 -14.26
N ASN A 148 15.60 -6.06 -15.38
CA ASN A 148 14.31 -5.36 -15.42
C ASN A 148 13.07 -6.31 -15.42
N LEU A 149 13.29 -7.63 -15.37
CA LEU A 149 12.19 -8.60 -15.28
C LEU A 149 11.40 -8.43 -13.99
N ALA A 150 12.05 -8.04 -12.88
CA ALA A 150 11.38 -7.77 -11.63
C ALA A 150 10.33 -6.63 -11.78
N GLU A 151 10.71 -5.52 -12.42
CA GLU A 151 9.80 -4.40 -12.69
C GLU A 151 8.63 -4.82 -13.58
N ILE A 152 8.93 -5.50 -14.68
CA ILE A 152 7.92 -5.95 -15.65
C ILE A 152 6.89 -6.85 -14.94
N GLU A 153 7.35 -7.80 -14.13
CA GLU A 153 6.48 -8.75 -13.45
C GLU A 153 5.65 -8.08 -12.33
N LEU A 154 6.24 -7.15 -11.58
CA LEU A 154 5.52 -6.39 -10.56
C LEU A 154 4.41 -5.54 -11.17
N VAL A 155 4.69 -4.87 -12.29
CA VAL A 155 3.69 -4.06 -13.02
C VAL A 155 2.57 -4.95 -13.56
N ALA A 156 2.89 -6.06 -14.20
CA ALA A 156 1.89 -6.99 -14.73
C ALA A 156 1.01 -7.58 -13.63
N ALA A 157 1.61 -8.12 -12.56
CA ALA A 157 0.89 -8.73 -11.45
C ALA A 157 -0.04 -7.72 -10.74
N THR A 158 0.44 -6.48 -10.54
CA THR A 158 -0.35 -5.43 -9.90
C THR A 158 -1.49 -4.95 -10.80
N SER A 159 -1.24 -4.81 -12.11
CA SER A 159 -2.26 -4.44 -13.08
C SER A 159 -3.38 -5.47 -13.16
N ASP A 160 -3.05 -6.74 -13.26
CA ASP A 160 -4.03 -7.84 -13.31
C ASP A 160 -4.89 -7.88 -12.04
N MET A 161 -4.25 -7.78 -10.89
CA MET A 161 -4.92 -7.77 -9.60
C MET A 161 -5.89 -6.58 -9.47
N LEU A 162 -5.46 -5.37 -9.82
CA LEU A 162 -6.30 -4.17 -9.76
C LEU A 162 -7.44 -4.23 -10.78
N SER A 163 -7.19 -4.72 -12.00
CA SER A 163 -8.23 -4.91 -13.02
C SER A 163 -9.34 -5.84 -12.54
N GLN A 164 -8.98 -6.94 -11.85
CA GLN A 164 -9.96 -7.86 -11.27
C GLN A 164 -10.79 -7.17 -10.17
N ILE A 165 -10.15 -6.47 -9.24
CA ILE A 165 -10.83 -5.78 -8.14
C ILE A 165 -11.76 -4.68 -8.66
N PHE A 166 -11.28 -3.84 -9.56
CA PHE A 166 -12.04 -2.70 -10.03
C PHE A 166 -13.15 -3.07 -11.01
N SER A 167 -13.04 -4.22 -11.70
CA SER A 167 -14.14 -4.76 -12.53
C SER A 167 -15.44 -4.97 -11.73
N GLU A 168 -15.36 -5.27 -10.42
CA GLU A 168 -16.53 -5.44 -9.55
C GLU A 168 -17.37 -4.16 -9.39
N VAL A 169 -16.78 -3.00 -9.66
CA VAL A 169 -17.44 -1.68 -9.55
C VAL A 169 -17.47 -0.94 -10.88
N GLY A 170 -17.16 -1.62 -11.98
CA GLY A 170 -17.20 -1.07 -13.33
C GLY A 170 -16.12 -0.02 -13.61
N ILE A 171 -15.02 -0.02 -12.88
CA ILE A 171 -13.83 0.79 -13.18
C ILE A 171 -12.90 -0.07 -14.05
N THR A 172 -12.63 0.38 -15.26
CA THR A 172 -11.75 -0.31 -16.21
C THR A 172 -10.44 0.45 -16.43
N ASP A 173 -10.48 1.75 -16.29
CA ASP A 173 -9.40 2.66 -16.70
C ASP A 173 -8.61 3.13 -15.49
N PHE A 174 -7.30 2.90 -15.53
CA PHE A 174 -6.34 3.48 -14.62
C PHE A 174 -4.98 3.64 -15.32
N THR A 175 -4.14 4.50 -14.79
CA THR A 175 -2.82 4.80 -15.40
C THR A 175 -1.69 4.36 -14.47
N ILE A 176 -0.73 3.65 -15.06
CA ILE A 176 0.54 3.29 -14.43
C ILE A 176 1.60 4.29 -14.92
N HIS A 177 2.10 5.10 -14.03
CA HIS A 177 3.18 6.04 -14.28
C HIS A 177 4.51 5.39 -13.95
N ILE A 178 5.49 5.51 -14.83
CA ILE A 178 6.85 4.98 -14.66
C ILE A 178 7.87 6.09 -14.86
N ASN A 179 8.87 6.11 -13.99
CA ASN A 179 10.06 6.94 -14.12
C ASN A 179 11.28 6.19 -13.55
N ASP A 180 12.44 6.83 -13.56
CA ASP A 180 13.65 6.31 -12.93
C ASP A 180 14.36 7.42 -12.15
N ARG A 181 14.87 7.09 -10.97
CA ARG A 181 15.59 8.02 -10.09
C ARG A 181 16.87 8.55 -10.74
N GLN A 182 17.51 7.76 -11.58
CA GLN A 182 18.72 8.17 -12.29
C GLN A 182 18.41 9.20 -13.36
N ILE A 183 17.24 9.11 -14.02
CA ILE A 183 16.77 10.13 -15.00
C ILE A 183 16.49 11.45 -14.28
N LEU A 184 15.78 11.42 -13.16
CA LEU A 184 15.50 12.61 -12.34
C LEU A 184 16.78 13.29 -11.85
N ARG A 185 17.74 12.48 -11.38
CA ARG A 185 19.07 12.95 -10.98
C ARG A 185 19.82 13.59 -12.15
N ALA A 186 19.85 12.91 -13.30
CA ALA A 186 20.55 13.38 -14.50
C ALA A 186 19.97 14.72 -15.00
N ALA A 187 18.65 14.89 -15.01
CA ALA A 187 18.00 16.15 -15.37
C ALA A 187 18.42 17.30 -14.46
N ALA A 188 18.52 17.07 -13.15
CA ALA A 188 18.99 18.09 -12.21
C ALA A 188 20.46 18.44 -12.41
N LEU A 189 21.35 17.45 -12.59
CA LEU A 189 22.78 17.67 -12.88
C LEU A 189 22.99 18.40 -14.21
N GLN A 190 22.27 18.01 -15.24
CA GLN A 190 22.30 18.67 -16.56
C GLN A 190 21.95 20.17 -16.46
N ALA A 191 21.03 20.52 -15.57
CA ALA A 191 20.66 21.91 -15.31
C ALA A 191 21.72 22.67 -14.52
N GLY A 192 22.64 21.98 -13.83
CA GLY A 192 23.74 22.57 -13.07
C GLY A 192 23.50 22.61 -11.56
N PHE A 193 22.61 21.76 -11.04
CA PHE A 193 22.53 21.52 -9.59
C PHE A 193 23.66 20.61 -9.14
N ASP A 194 24.16 20.82 -7.92
CA ASP A 194 25.11 19.93 -7.27
C ASP A 194 24.43 18.66 -6.74
N GLU A 195 25.20 17.58 -6.55
CA GLU A 195 24.70 16.27 -6.06
C GLU A 195 23.95 16.39 -4.74
N GLU A 196 24.42 17.24 -3.82
CA GLU A 196 23.83 17.50 -2.51
C GLU A 196 22.45 18.19 -2.62
N ALA A 197 22.21 18.94 -3.68
CA ALA A 197 20.97 19.67 -3.92
C ALA A 197 19.84 18.76 -4.45
N ILE A 198 20.17 17.64 -5.10
CA ILE A 198 19.22 16.79 -5.83
C ILE A 198 18.04 16.39 -4.96
N GLY A 199 18.29 15.98 -3.71
CA GLY A 199 17.23 15.58 -2.78
C GLY A 199 16.18 16.70 -2.58
N SER A 200 16.64 17.93 -2.37
CA SER A 200 15.76 19.11 -2.19
C SER A 200 15.01 19.47 -3.48
N VAL A 201 15.71 19.43 -4.62
CA VAL A 201 15.11 19.70 -5.94
C VAL A 201 13.99 18.72 -6.26
N LEU A 202 14.20 17.43 -5.99
CA LEU A 202 13.19 16.41 -6.23
C LEU A 202 12.00 16.52 -5.27
N ILE A 203 12.20 16.96 -4.01
CA ILE A 203 11.08 17.26 -3.08
C ILE A 203 10.20 18.39 -3.63
N SER A 204 10.78 19.40 -4.29
CA SER A 204 10.01 20.45 -4.93
C SER A 204 9.29 19.95 -6.19
N LEU A 205 9.95 19.10 -7.00
CA LEU A 205 9.34 18.48 -8.18
C LEU A 205 8.15 17.58 -7.83
N ASP A 206 8.21 16.85 -6.71
CA ASP A 206 7.12 15.99 -6.20
C ASP A 206 5.79 16.74 -5.97
N LYS A 207 5.85 18.08 -5.95
CA LYS A 207 4.67 18.95 -5.82
C LYS A 207 4.11 19.42 -7.17
N TYR A 208 4.64 18.93 -8.29
CA TYR A 208 4.27 19.38 -9.62
C TYR A 208 2.76 19.44 -9.86
N ASP A 209 2.03 18.40 -9.53
CA ASP A 209 0.57 18.32 -9.68
C ASP A 209 -0.20 19.34 -8.83
N THR A 210 0.43 19.85 -7.77
CA THR A 210 -0.22 20.75 -6.81
C THR A 210 0.09 22.23 -7.09
N ILE A 211 1.36 22.54 -7.41
CA ILE A 211 1.83 23.93 -7.51
C ILE A 211 2.30 24.30 -8.93
N GLY A 212 2.40 23.34 -9.85
CA GLY A 212 2.89 23.54 -11.21
C GLY A 212 4.35 24.03 -11.29
N LEU A 213 4.85 24.24 -12.52
CA LEU A 213 6.21 24.71 -12.73
C LEU A 213 6.50 26.08 -12.10
N ASP A 214 5.53 27.00 -12.10
CA ASP A 214 5.69 28.33 -11.49
C ASP A 214 5.86 28.26 -9.98
N GLY A 215 5.10 27.37 -9.31
CA GLY A 215 5.23 27.14 -7.89
C GLY A 215 6.57 26.50 -7.53
N ILE A 216 7.04 25.53 -8.34
CA ILE A 216 8.35 24.89 -8.17
C ILE A 216 9.46 25.92 -8.36
N ARG A 217 9.39 26.78 -9.40
CA ARG A 217 10.33 27.88 -9.63
C ARG A 217 10.47 28.76 -8.39
N LYS A 218 9.34 29.20 -7.85
CA LYS A 218 9.31 30.05 -6.66
C LYS A 218 9.95 29.36 -5.46
N GLU A 219 9.60 28.12 -5.19
CA GLU A 219 10.12 27.35 -4.06
C GLU A 219 11.64 27.13 -4.15
N LEU A 220 12.15 26.77 -5.34
CA LEU A 220 13.58 26.56 -5.54
C LEU A 220 14.39 27.87 -5.39
N ILE A 221 13.89 29.00 -5.88
CA ILE A 221 14.51 30.32 -5.73
C ILE A 221 14.49 30.74 -4.24
N GLU A 222 13.36 30.56 -3.53
CA GLU A 222 13.25 30.84 -2.10
C GLU A 222 14.18 29.96 -1.24
N THR A 223 14.49 28.75 -1.72
CA THR A 223 15.48 27.85 -1.08
C THR A 223 16.92 28.34 -1.29
N GLY A 224 17.14 29.27 -2.22
CA GLY A 224 18.45 29.92 -2.44
C GLY A 224 19.20 29.43 -3.69
N TYR A 225 18.56 28.64 -4.56
CA TYR A 225 19.18 28.21 -5.82
C TYR A 225 19.20 29.34 -6.84
N ALA A 226 20.25 29.37 -7.67
CA ALA A 226 20.44 30.40 -8.69
C ALA A 226 19.32 30.32 -9.74
N GLU A 227 18.73 31.47 -10.06
CA GLU A 227 17.59 31.57 -11.00
C GLU A 227 17.91 30.98 -12.38
N GLU A 228 19.14 31.14 -12.87
CA GLU A 228 19.59 30.57 -14.15
C GLU A 228 19.56 29.01 -14.11
N VAL A 229 19.98 28.39 -13.02
CA VAL A 229 19.96 26.93 -12.84
C VAL A 229 18.53 26.43 -12.78
N VAL A 230 17.68 27.10 -11.99
CA VAL A 230 16.26 26.78 -11.90
C VAL A 230 15.56 26.90 -13.24
N THR A 231 15.87 27.98 -14.01
CA THR A 231 15.28 28.18 -15.36
C THR A 231 15.69 27.06 -16.32
N ARG A 232 16.97 26.67 -16.35
CA ARG A 232 17.43 25.54 -17.17
C ARG A 232 16.75 24.22 -16.76
N TYR A 233 16.59 23.98 -15.48
CA TYR A 233 15.92 22.77 -14.98
C TYR A 233 14.48 22.69 -15.43
N LEU A 234 13.72 23.75 -15.22
CA LEU A 234 12.30 23.77 -15.55
C LEU A 234 12.06 23.76 -17.06
N SER A 235 12.96 24.32 -17.87
CA SER A 235 12.85 24.25 -19.32
C SER A 235 12.88 22.83 -19.89
N ILE A 236 13.47 21.86 -19.16
CA ILE A 236 13.43 20.43 -19.52
C ILE A 236 11.99 19.93 -19.49
N TYR A 237 11.18 20.42 -18.54
CA TYR A 237 9.79 20.01 -18.32
C TYR A 237 8.77 20.88 -19.10
N GLU A 238 9.10 22.12 -19.46
CA GLU A 238 8.21 23.02 -20.21
C GLU A 238 7.86 22.51 -21.63
N SER A 239 8.70 21.66 -22.19
CA SER A 239 8.50 21.09 -23.54
C SER A 239 7.59 19.85 -23.52
N LEU A 240 7.13 19.40 -22.36
CA LEU A 240 6.30 18.20 -22.22
C LEU A 240 4.87 18.49 -22.70
N GLN A 241 4.51 18.01 -23.88
CA GLN A 241 3.15 18.04 -24.41
C GLN A 241 2.73 16.64 -24.85
N GLY A 242 1.63 16.13 -24.25
CA GLY A 242 1.12 14.81 -24.58
C GLY A 242 1.95 13.64 -24.01
N ASP A 243 1.82 12.48 -24.61
CA ASP A 243 2.56 11.29 -24.20
C ASP A 243 4.01 11.36 -24.71
N VAL A 244 4.94 11.61 -23.80
CA VAL A 244 6.38 11.68 -24.09
C VAL A 244 7.01 10.31 -23.80
N THR A 245 7.85 9.78 -24.70
CA THR A 245 8.64 8.57 -24.45
C THR A 245 9.85 8.88 -23.56
N CYS A 246 10.38 7.89 -22.87
CA CYS A 246 11.59 8.04 -22.07
C CYS A 246 12.77 8.49 -22.96
N GLY A 247 12.92 7.87 -24.14
CA GLY A 247 13.94 8.24 -25.13
C GLY A 247 13.84 9.70 -25.59
N ASP A 248 12.62 10.20 -25.88
CA ASP A 248 12.43 11.61 -26.31
C ASP A 248 12.77 12.60 -25.20
N PHE A 249 12.39 12.32 -23.96
CA PHE A 249 12.73 13.16 -22.82
C PHE A 249 14.25 13.22 -22.59
N CYS A 250 14.90 12.06 -22.63
CA CYS A 250 16.32 11.93 -22.29
C CYS A 250 17.28 12.28 -23.44
N LYS A 251 16.79 12.52 -24.66
CA LYS A 251 17.65 12.72 -25.85
C LYS A 251 18.68 13.85 -25.72
N ASN A 252 18.38 14.87 -24.93
CA ASN A 252 19.23 16.04 -24.71
C ASN A 252 20.01 15.97 -23.39
N ILE A 253 19.88 14.89 -22.61
CA ILE A 253 20.67 14.67 -21.40
C ILE A 253 22.01 14.06 -21.80
N ALA A 254 23.10 14.67 -21.37
CA ALA A 254 24.45 14.22 -21.71
C ALA A 254 24.74 12.84 -21.10
N GLU A 255 25.50 12.01 -21.84
CA GLU A 255 25.89 10.65 -21.42
C GLU A 255 26.75 10.62 -20.14
N GLU A 256 27.42 11.73 -19.82
CA GLU A 256 28.16 11.85 -18.55
C GLU A 256 27.24 11.87 -17.31
N TYR A 257 25.95 12.22 -17.47
CA TYR A 257 24.96 12.27 -16.39
C TYR A 257 24.02 11.07 -16.38
N LEU A 258 23.79 10.43 -17.56
CA LEU A 258 22.80 9.35 -17.72
C LEU A 258 23.30 8.24 -18.65
N ASP A 259 23.45 7.03 -18.14
CA ASP A 259 23.72 5.85 -18.95
C ASP A 259 22.48 5.52 -19.82
N ARG A 260 22.67 5.36 -21.11
CA ARG A 260 21.60 4.99 -22.06
C ARG A 260 20.90 3.67 -21.71
N LYS A 261 21.59 2.75 -21.05
CA LYS A 261 20.97 1.52 -20.56
C LYS A 261 19.80 1.76 -19.61
N VAL A 262 19.80 2.87 -18.85
CA VAL A 262 18.68 3.24 -17.99
C VAL A 262 17.46 3.61 -18.83
N VAL A 263 17.67 4.39 -19.89
CA VAL A 263 16.60 4.82 -20.82
C VAL A 263 16.02 3.59 -21.54
N ASP A 264 16.90 2.76 -22.12
CA ASP A 264 16.50 1.53 -22.81
C ASP A 264 15.74 0.59 -21.85
N GLY A 265 16.20 0.48 -20.59
CA GLY A 265 15.55 -0.34 -19.56
C GLY A 265 14.13 0.15 -19.21
N VAL A 266 13.90 1.45 -19.12
CA VAL A 266 12.55 2.02 -18.90
C VAL A 266 11.65 1.77 -20.11
N ASP A 267 12.15 1.97 -21.33
CA ASP A 267 11.40 1.72 -22.55
C ASP A 267 11.07 0.22 -22.72
N ASP A 268 11.98 -0.67 -22.34
CA ASP A 268 11.74 -2.13 -22.30
C ASP A 268 10.64 -2.50 -21.31
N ILE A 269 10.68 -1.95 -20.07
CA ILE A 269 9.66 -2.18 -19.05
C ILE A 269 8.29 -1.76 -19.58
N ILE A 270 8.18 -0.55 -20.12
CA ILE A 270 6.92 -0.03 -20.66
C ILE A 270 6.42 -0.89 -21.83
N SER A 271 7.32 -1.27 -22.76
CA SER A 271 6.95 -2.08 -23.92
C SER A 271 6.48 -3.48 -23.54
N CYS A 272 7.22 -4.16 -22.67
CA CYS A 272 6.86 -5.49 -22.18
C CYS A 272 5.56 -5.46 -21.35
N ALA A 273 5.42 -4.48 -20.46
CA ALA A 273 4.23 -4.34 -19.64
C ALA A 273 2.99 -4.07 -20.51
N LYS A 274 3.07 -3.19 -21.51
CA LYS A 274 1.97 -2.94 -22.49
C LYS A 274 1.50 -4.20 -23.19
N ALA A 275 2.37 -5.17 -23.43
CA ALA A 275 2.00 -6.43 -24.07
C ALA A 275 1.24 -7.40 -23.15
N MET A 276 1.29 -7.19 -21.83
CA MET A 276 0.72 -8.10 -20.83
C MET A 276 -0.49 -7.52 -20.10
N ILE A 277 -0.63 -6.19 -20.04
CA ILE A 277 -1.75 -5.53 -19.33
C ILE A 277 -3.00 -5.46 -20.20
N ASN A 278 -4.15 -5.25 -19.55
CA ASN A 278 -5.45 -5.04 -20.21
C ASN A 278 -5.40 -3.77 -21.08
N GLU A 279 -6.08 -3.77 -22.24
CA GLU A 279 -6.15 -2.65 -23.18
C GLU A 279 -6.71 -1.33 -22.59
N HIS A 280 -7.49 -1.42 -21.51
CA HIS A 280 -8.02 -0.27 -20.79
C HIS A 280 -7.02 0.33 -19.79
N VAL A 281 -5.91 -0.34 -19.50
CA VAL A 281 -4.88 0.16 -18.60
C VAL A 281 -3.84 0.94 -19.37
N LYS A 282 -3.67 2.21 -19.04
CA LYS A 282 -2.62 3.05 -19.62
C LYS A 282 -1.32 2.85 -18.85
N ILE A 283 -0.21 2.69 -19.56
CA ILE A 283 1.13 2.76 -18.98
C ILE A 283 1.92 3.84 -19.71
N THR A 284 2.57 4.71 -18.96
CA THR A 284 3.24 5.89 -19.52
C THR A 284 4.53 6.20 -18.76
N PHE A 285 5.51 6.70 -19.48
CA PHE A 285 6.65 7.39 -18.87
C PHE A 285 6.16 8.74 -18.33
N ASP A 286 6.47 9.03 -17.07
CA ASP A 286 6.10 10.28 -16.42
C ASP A 286 7.35 10.94 -15.80
N PRO A 287 7.95 11.89 -16.52
CA PRO A 287 9.18 12.54 -16.07
C PRO A 287 9.00 13.39 -14.80
N THR A 288 7.76 13.70 -14.42
CA THR A 288 7.46 14.47 -13.19
C THR A 288 7.23 13.56 -11.98
N LEU A 289 7.06 12.25 -12.20
CA LEU A 289 6.88 11.29 -11.11
C LEU A 289 8.11 11.27 -10.19
N VAL A 290 7.92 11.67 -8.95
CA VAL A 290 8.89 11.55 -7.86
C VAL A 290 8.26 10.75 -6.75
N ARG A 291 9.00 9.81 -6.15
CA ARG A 291 8.56 9.06 -4.98
C ARG A 291 9.26 9.57 -3.73
N GLY A 292 8.46 9.90 -2.70
CA GLY A 292 8.94 10.53 -1.47
C GLY A 292 9.82 9.65 -0.57
N MET A 293 10.09 8.38 -0.94
CA MET A 293 10.96 7.48 -0.17
C MET A 293 12.40 7.58 -0.70
N GLY A 294 13.30 8.17 0.08
CA GLY A 294 14.69 8.42 -0.29
C GLY A 294 15.55 7.17 -0.51
N TYR A 295 15.00 5.97 -0.43
CA TYR A 295 15.71 4.72 -0.61
C TYR A 295 15.66 4.14 -2.04
N TYR A 296 14.81 4.65 -2.93
CA TYR A 296 14.76 4.17 -4.31
C TYR A 296 16.04 4.48 -5.06
N THR A 297 16.52 3.51 -5.84
CA THR A 297 17.81 3.55 -6.54
C THR A 297 17.69 3.51 -8.06
N GLY A 298 16.53 3.16 -8.59
CA GLY A 298 16.26 2.98 -10.01
C GLY A 298 14.81 3.32 -10.34
N THR A 299 14.17 2.44 -11.12
CA THR A 299 12.79 2.59 -11.58
C THR A 299 11.81 2.81 -10.44
N ILE A 300 10.86 3.71 -10.65
CA ILE A 300 9.77 4.03 -9.71
C ILE A 300 8.42 3.98 -10.42
N PHE A 301 7.40 3.58 -9.66
CA PHE A 301 6.04 3.37 -10.17
C PHE A 301 5.00 4.10 -9.32
N GLU A 302 3.93 4.55 -9.97
CA GLU A 302 2.72 5.02 -9.31
C GLU A 302 1.49 4.66 -10.13
N ILE A 303 0.37 4.35 -9.48
CA ILE A 303 -0.91 4.09 -10.14
C ILE A 303 -1.93 5.12 -9.70
N SER A 304 -2.54 5.79 -10.68
CA SER A 304 -3.62 6.75 -10.51
C SER A 304 -4.91 6.27 -11.17
N ILE A 305 -6.04 6.73 -10.66
CA ILE A 305 -7.37 6.56 -11.26
C ILE A 305 -7.97 7.95 -11.45
N ASP A 306 -8.55 8.21 -12.62
CA ASP A 306 -9.21 9.46 -12.91
C ASP A 306 -10.36 9.75 -11.93
N GLY A 307 -10.45 10.99 -11.48
CA GLY A 307 -11.45 11.44 -10.51
C GLY A 307 -11.05 11.26 -9.03
N TYR A 308 -9.86 10.72 -8.76
CA TYR A 308 -9.31 10.62 -7.40
C TYR A 308 -7.97 11.37 -7.30
N ASN A 309 -7.79 12.21 -6.28
CA ASN A 309 -6.59 13.05 -6.09
C ASN A 309 -5.50 12.32 -5.29
N PHE A 310 -5.46 10.99 -5.36
CA PHE A 310 -4.46 10.19 -4.65
C PHE A 310 -4.08 8.95 -5.47
N SER A 311 -2.83 8.57 -5.39
CA SER A 311 -2.36 7.32 -5.97
C SER A 311 -2.88 6.12 -5.18
N ILE A 312 -3.18 5.03 -5.88
CA ILE A 312 -3.70 3.79 -5.26
C ILE A 312 -2.62 2.75 -4.97
N ALA A 313 -1.51 2.84 -5.67
CA ALA A 313 -0.36 1.97 -5.50
C ALA A 313 0.92 2.69 -5.88
N GLY A 314 2.06 2.20 -5.40
CA GLY A 314 3.34 2.75 -5.81
C GLY A 314 4.52 1.95 -5.27
N GLY A 315 5.66 2.05 -5.95
CA GLY A 315 6.83 1.27 -5.63
C GLY A 315 8.06 1.68 -6.41
N GLY A 316 9.03 0.77 -6.49
CA GLY A 316 10.25 0.95 -7.27
C GLY A 316 11.40 0.08 -6.78
N ARG A 317 12.54 0.23 -7.43
CA ARG A 317 13.79 -0.47 -7.13
C ARG A 317 14.52 0.18 -5.95
N TYR A 318 15.00 -0.64 -5.00
CA TYR A 318 15.64 -0.17 -3.75
C TYR A 318 16.82 -1.04 -3.31
N ASP A 319 17.71 -1.37 -4.21
CA ASP A 319 18.82 -2.33 -4.05
C ASP A 319 19.69 -2.09 -2.80
N LYS A 320 20.00 -0.84 -2.49
CA LYS A 320 20.87 -0.48 -1.36
C LYS A 320 20.26 -0.72 0.03
N MET A 321 18.94 -0.85 0.13
CA MET A 321 18.29 -1.03 1.42
C MET A 321 18.58 -2.40 2.01
N ILE A 322 18.47 -3.45 1.21
CA ILE A 322 18.74 -4.82 1.64
C ILE A 322 20.21 -4.97 2.04
N GLY A 323 21.11 -4.31 1.30
CA GLY A 323 22.55 -4.33 1.57
C GLY A 323 22.92 -3.85 2.96
N LYS A 324 22.19 -2.90 3.54
CA LYS A 324 22.43 -2.45 4.93
C LYS A 324 22.30 -3.56 5.96
N PHE A 325 21.43 -4.54 5.71
CA PHE A 325 21.22 -5.70 6.59
C PHE A 325 22.10 -6.90 6.22
N CYS A 326 22.42 -7.07 4.95
CA CYS A 326 23.17 -8.23 4.43
C CYS A 326 24.68 -8.00 4.35
N GLY A 327 25.15 -6.75 4.44
CA GLY A 327 26.57 -6.40 4.25
C GLY A 327 27.05 -6.45 2.79
N GLN A 328 26.16 -6.73 1.85
CA GLN A 328 26.39 -6.70 0.40
C GLN A 328 25.10 -6.26 -0.30
N ASP A 329 25.21 -5.56 -1.41
CA ASP A 329 24.04 -5.13 -2.17
C ASP A 329 23.25 -6.34 -2.69
N VAL A 330 21.94 -6.24 -2.63
CA VAL A 330 20.98 -7.23 -3.14
C VAL A 330 19.93 -6.47 -3.92
N SER A 331 19.80 -6.82 -5.19
CA SER A 331 18.78 -6.22 -6.05
C SER A 331 17.40 -6.47 -5.50
N ALA A 332 16.61 -5.43 -5.39
CA ALA A 332 15.27 -5.49 -4.83
C ALA A 332 14.36 -4.45 -5.49
N CYS A 333 13.20 -4.91 -5.93
CA CYS A 333 12.14 -4.06 -6.46
C CYS A 333 10.81 -4.45 -5.82
N GLY A 334 9.95 -3.50 -5.50
CA GLY A 334 8.70 -3.77 -4.83
C GLY A 334 7.57 -2.83 -5.22
N PHE A 335 6.34 -3.28 -4.99
CA PHE A 335 5.12 -2.53 -5.24
C PHE A 335 4.20 -2.63 -4.03
N SER A 336 3.80 -1.48 -3.49
CA SER A 336 2.90 -1.37 -2.34
C SER A 336 1.53 -0.87 -2.76
N ILE A 337 0.49 -1.54 -2.30
CA ILE A 337 -0.90 -1.18 -2.57
C ILE A 337 -1.48 -0.43 -1.39
N GLY A 338 -2.06 0.73 -1.67
CA GLY A 338 -2.83 1.51 -0.71
C GLY A 338 -4.19 0.89 -0.43
N PHE A 339 -4.23 -0.22 0.32
CA PHE A 339 -5.43 -1.02 0.56
C PHE A 339 -6.62 -0.19 1.04
N GLU A 340 -6.42 0.75 1.97
CA GLU A 340 -7.50 1.62 2.47
C GLU A 340 -8.07 2.54 1.38
N ARG A 341 -7.25 2.94 0.41
CA ARG A 341 -7.68 3.76 -0.72
C ARG A 341 -8.55 2.95 -1.67
N ILE A 342 -8.17 1.71 -1.96
CA ILE A 342 -9.00 0.77 -2.75
C ILE A 342 -10.34 0.55 -2.05
N ILE A 343 -10.34 0.23 -0.75
CA ILE A 343 -11.58 0.05 0.02
C ILE A 343 -12.44 1.31 0.00
N THR A 344 -11.85 2.50 0.03
CA THR A 344 -12.58 3.78 -0.07
C THR A 344 -13.26 3.91 -1.43
N ILE A 345 -12.55 3.64 -2.52
CA ILE A 345 -13.09 3.69 -3.88
C ILE A 345 -14.25 2.70 -4.05
N LEU A 346 -14.06 1.47 -3.57
CA LEU A 346 -15.09 0.43 -3.65
C LEU A 346 -16.33 0.82 -2.86
N LYS A 347 -16.19 1.36 -1.65
CA LYS A 347 -17.32 1.83 -0.84
C LYS A 347 -18.07 3.00 -1.46
N ASP A 348 -17.38 3.90 -2.14
CA ASP A 348 -18.01 5.03 -2.83
C ASP A 348 -18.86 4.56 -4.05
N LYS A 349 -18.59 3.36 -4.59
CA LYS A 349 -19.25 2.81 -5.77
C LYS A 349 -20.25 1.67 -5.46
N LEU A 350 -20.02 0.88 -4.41
CA LEU A 350 -20.90 -0.24 -4.05
C LEU A 350 -22.10 0.28 -3.25
N GLU A 351 -23.31 0.04 -3.75
CA GLU A 351 -24.57 0.35 -3.03
C GLU A 351 -24.77 -0.61 -1.84
N THR A 352 -24.27 -1.84 -1.92
CA THR A 352 -24.36 -2.86 -0.87
C THR A 352 -23.09 -3.69 -0.76
N VAL A 353 -22.68 -4.00 0.47
CA VAL A 353 -21.57 -4.91 0.72
C VAL A 353 -21.96 -6.35 0.34
N THR A 354 -21.05 -7.08 -0.28
CA THR A 354 -21.23 -8.47 -0.74
C THR A 354 -21.86 -9.37 0.33
N PRO A 355 -22.87 -10.21 -0.01
CA PRO A 355 -23.49 -11.12 0.94
C PRO A 355 -22.51 -12.13 1.52
N VAL A 356 -22.75 -12.54 2.77
CA VAL A 356 -21.90 -13.50 3.52
C VAL A 356 -21.83 -14.87 2.82
N SER A 357 -22.88 -15.25 2.13
CA SER A 357 -23.05 -16.50 1.36
C SER A 357 -24.34 -16.41 0.59
N GLU A 358 -24.42 -17.08 -0.57
CA GLU A 358 -25.71 -17.23 -1.29
C GLU A 358 -26.74 -18.02 -0.49
N LYS A 359 -26.29 -18.98 0.33
CA LYS A 359 -27.13 -19.79 1.22
C LYS A 359 -26.97 -19.30 2.66
N ASN A 360 -27.99 -18.62 3.18
CA ASN A 360 -27.97 -18.12 4.55
C ASN A 360 -29.38 -18.17 5.18
N LEU A 361 -29.43 -18.52 6.46
CA LEU A 361 -30.67 -18.69 7.22
C LEU A 361 -30.53 -18.08 8.61
N ALA A 362 -31.48 -17.24 8.99
CA ALA A 362 -31.63 -16.74 10.36
C ALA A 362 -32.81 -17.41 11.05
N ILE A 363 -32.56 -18.20 12.09
CA ILE A 363 -33.57 -18.85 12.90
C ILE A 363 -33.82 -18.01 14.15
N LEU A 364 -35.02 -17.49 14.28
CA LEU A 364 -35.46 -16.64 15.40
C LEU A 364 -36.31 -17.46 16.36
N ILE A 365 -35.83 -17.66 17.59
CA ILE A 365 -36.45 -18.52 18.59
C ILE A 365 -37.23 -17.68 19.61
N GLY A 366 -38.51 -18.03 19.82
CA GLY A 366 -39.37 -17.44 20.85
C GLY A 366 -38.92 -17.78 22.28
N LYS A 367 -39.38 -16.99 23.26
CA LYS A 367 -38.91 -17.13 24.66
C LYS A 367 -39.22 -18.48 25.31
N ASN A 368 -40.36 -19.11 25.00
CA ASN A 368 -40.89 -20.29 25.70
C ASN A 368 -40.74 -21.60 24.90
N VAL A 369 -39.89 -21.65 23.92
CA VAL A 369 -39.65 -22.86 23.10
C VAL A 369 -39.05 -23.95 23.98
N SER A 370 -39.60 -25.16 23.91
CA SER A 370 -39.19 -26.31 24.71
C SER A 370 -37.75 -26.72 24.44
N LEU A 371 -37.14 -27.46 25.39
CA LEU A 371 -35.76 -27.94 25.26
C LEU A 371 -35.65 -28.89 24.05
N ASP A 372 -36.59 -29.81 23.88
CA ASP A 372 -36.57 -30.78 22.79
C ASP A 372 -36.63 -30.10 21.43
N ARG A 373 -37.47 -29.09 21.29
CA ARG A 373 -37.53 -28.29 20.04
C ARG A 373 -36.24 -27.52 19.78
N LYS A 374 -35.62 -26.98 20.82
CA LYS A 374 -34.29 -26.32 20.67
C LYS A 374 -33.26 -27.33 20.23
N LEU A 375 -33.23 -28.55 20.79
CA LEU A 375 -32.29 -29.59 20.38
C LEU A 375 -32.43 -29.98 18.91
N GLU A 376 -33.67 -30.11 18.40
CA GLU A 376 -33.94 -30.36 16.99
C GLU A 376 -33.39 -29.24 16.10
N ILE A 377 -33.66 -27.97 16.46
CA ILE A 377 -33.18 -26.80 15.74
C ILE A 377 -31.65 -26.77 15.66
N PHE A 378 -30.97 -26.98 16.79
CA PHE A 378 -29.52 -26.99 16.84
C PHE A 378 -28.91 -28.14 16.04
N LYS A 379 -29.52 -29.34 16.06
CA LYS A 379 -29.09 -30.47 15.21
C LYS A 379 -29.23 -30.15 13.73
N ARG A 380 -30.39 -29.60 13.33
CA ARG A 380 -30.63 -29.16 11.93
C ARG A 380 -29.68 -28.06 11.52
N ALA A 381 -29.48 -27.03 12.32
CA ALA A 381 -28.54 -25.97 12.04
C ALA A 381 -27.09 -26.47 11.87
N LYS A 382 -26.71 -27.51 12.68
CA LYS A 382 -25.41 -28.18 12.52
C LYS A 382 -25.28 -28.87 11.16
N ALA A 383 -26.32 -29.58 10.72
CA ALA A 383 -26.34 -30.22 9.40
C ALA A 383 -26.26 -29.21 8.27
N LEU A 384 -27.08 -28.16 8.30
CA LEU A 384 -27.06 -27.09 7.29
C LEU A 384 -25.69 -26.39 7.20
N ARG A 385 -25.03 -26.15 8.35
CA ARG A 385 -23.69 -25.58 8.36
C ARG A 385 -22.65 -26.51 7.73
N ALA A 386 -22.78 -27.81 7.92
CA ALA A 386 -21.91 -28.82 7.28
C ALA A 386 -22.10 -28.86 5.74
N GLU A 387 -23.27 -28.46 5.25
CA GLU A 387 -23.61 -28.33 3.83
C GLU A 387 -23.23 -26.93 3.25
N GLY A 388 -22.53 -26.11 4.03
CA GLY A 388 -22.05 -24.78 3.57
C GLY A 388 -23.05 -23.64 3.75
N THR A 389 -24.21 -23.87 4.42
CA THR A 389 -25.18 -22.80 4.71
C THR A 389 -24.74 -22.02 5.96
N THR A 390 -24.69 -20.69 5.86
CA THR A 390 -24.50 -19.83 7.05
C THR A 390 -25.79 -19.78 7.85
N VAL A 391 -25.80 -20.32 9.08
CA VAL A 391 -26.98 -20.33 9.95
C VAL A 391 -26.70 -19.56 11.23
N THR A 392 -27.48 -18.49 11.49
CA THR A 392 -27.53 -17.81 12.79
C THR A 392 -28.77 -18.22 13.56
N ILE A 393 -28.66 -18.37 14.87
CA ILE A 393 -29.78 -18.64 15.77
C ILE A 393 -29.84 -17.53 16.81
N GLN A 394 -30.94 -16.80 16.87
CA GLN A 394 -31.11 -15.67 17.78
C GLN A 394 -32.43 -15.75 18.55
N PRO A 395 -32.48 -15.22 19.77
CA PRO A 395 -33.78 -15.03 20.45
C PRO A 395 -34.59 -13.95 19.73
N MET A 396 -35.90 -14.15 19.63
CA MET A 396 -36.83 -13.15 19.12
C MET A 396 -36.81 -11.91 20.02
N ARG A 397 -36.66 -10.73 19.44
CA ARG A 397 -36.75 -9.45 20.13
C ARG A 397 -38.18 -8.87 20.07
N LYS A 398 -38.51 -7.96 20.98
CA LYS A 398 -39.81 -7.28 20.98
C LYS A 398 -40.09 -6.55 19.65
N ASN A 399 -39.10 -5.89 19.09
CA ASN A 399 -39.17 -5.28 17.75
C ASN A 399 -38.54 -6.23 16.71
N MET A 400 -39.33 -7.19 16.28
CA MET A 400 -38.90 -8.21 15.30
C MET A 400 -38.62 -7.59 13.92
N LYS A 401 -39.41 -6.58 13.52
CA LYS A 401 -39.19 -5.90 12.24
C LYS A 401 -37.78 -5.30 12.17
N GLN A 402 -37.38 -4.54 13.16
CA GLN A 402 -36.04 -3.98 13.25
C GLN A 402 -34.95 -5.05 13.36
N GLN A 403 -35.25 -6.21 13.99
CA GLN A 403 -34.30 -7.33 14.06
C GLN A 403 -34.08 -7.95 12.69
N ILE A 404 -35.14 -8.15 11.91
CA ILE A 404 -35.07 -8.68 10.54
C ILE A 404 -34.32 -7.67 9.65
N GLU A 405 -34.68 -6.39 9.66
CA GLU A 405 -33.99 -5.35 8.88
C GLU A 405 -32.47 -5.32 9.14
N LYS A 406 -32.05 -5.54 10.40
CA LYS A 406 -30.62 -5.62 10.72
C LYS A 406 -29.98 -6.88 10.16
N LEU A 407 -30.64 -8.03 10.21
CA LEU A 407 -30.15 -9.27 9.67
C LEU A 407 -30.11 -9.25 8.13
N GLU A 408 -31.08 -8.58 7.49
CA GLU A 408 -31.05 -8.29 6.05
C GLU A 408 -29.85 -7.42 5.68
N ALA A 409 -29.57 -6.38 6.45
CA ALA A 409 -28.38 -5.55 6.28
C ALA A 409 -27.08 -6.31 6.53
N GLU A 410 -27.11 -7.40 7.35
CA GLU A 410 -26.01 -8.34 7.53
C GLU A 410 -25.90 -9.37 6.39
N GLY A 411 -26.85 -9.38 5.43
CA GLY A 411 -26.84 -10.25 4.26
C GLY A 411 -27.71 -11.51 4.40
N PHE A 412 -28.48 -11.70 5.48
CA PHE A 412 -29.39 -12.83 5.61
C PHE A 412 -30.64 -12.61 4.74
N LYS A 413 -30.99 -13.64 3.93
CA LYS A 413 -32.14 -13.59 2.99
C LYS A 413 -33.28 -14.49 3.44
N GLU A 414 -32.99 -15.54 4.19
CA GLU A 414 -33.98 -16.51 4.68
C GLU A 414 -34.17 -16.38 6.19
N PHE A 415 -35.44 -16.38 6.62
CA PHE A 415 -35.82 -16.21 8.03
C PHE A 415 -36.80 -17.29 8.45
N GLU A 416 -36.49 -17.98 9.53
CA GLU A 416 -37.39 -18.92 10.18
C GLU A 416 -37.75 -18.43 11.58
N LYS A 417 -39.04 -18.42 11.87
CA LYS A 417 -39.56 -18.04 13.18
C LYS A 417 -40.08 -19.25 13.88
N VAL A 418 -39.53 -19.56 15.07
CA VAL A 418 -39.93 -20.71 15.87
C VAL A 418 -40.63 -20.21 17.13
N TYR A 419 -41.85 -20.62 17.28
CA TYR A 419 -42.69 -20.39 18.46
C TYR A 419 -42.85 -21.70 19.23
N ASN A 420 -43.45 -21.65 20.44
CA ASN A 420 -43.93 -22.85 21.14
C ASN A 420 -45.16 -23.39 20.39
N ASP A 421 -45.28 -24.66 20.31
CA ASP A 421 -46.48 -25.32 19.78
C ASP A 421 -47.67 -25.08 20.72
#